data_9262a7e61926de9de0de82586a187a95
#
_entry.id   9262a7e61926de9de0de82586a187a95
#
_cell.length_a   1.000
_cell.length_b   1.000
_cell.length_c   1.000
_cell.angle_alpha   90.00
_cell.angle_beta   90.00
_cell.angle_gamma   90.00
#
_symmetry.space_group_name_H-M   'P 1'
#
loop_
_entity.id
_entity.type
_entity.pdbx_description
1 polymer ?
#
loop_
_entity_poly.entity_id
_entity_poly.type
_entity_poly.pdbx_seq_one_letter_code
_entity_poly.pdbx_strand_id
1 'polypeptide(L)'
;LEYFIRVFRPLQHRNYALFWSSDLIASIGQFVREVALYWLAYDITGSAWALGILGFCEAAPRLLLGAVGGVIVDRYDRLCLLTSIQFLCCIPLFGLIILYFLGILEFWHMVVLETLWATIRSMNPTAGQSMLRDLVPEAELMSAVSLYSIGFNFARIVGPSVGGVLILWIGVGGCLLFYGLSLLISAGELLGVRTHSNPSASSGVNLLTEFKEGLTYIGTAPLILASILAAYVISIFVGTYTRFLPVFAKDILAVGPDGLGLLMAAPGAGAVVSLIILGTLEERWSRKALLWFTAMATPLLLILFCLSRTLWLSVLLLGVFGGMQIIFRTVSRLIIQVETPRELLGRVMSVFLMDQGMRSLGSLVMGAFVASFGAGRGLVLTSLLSVTLTALTFWRLLGTVTNK
;
A
#
# COMPACT_ATOMS: atom_id res chain seq x y z
N LEU A 1 7.15 -17.55 24.17
CA LEU A 1 7.37 -16.31 24.96
C LEU A 1 8.70 -15.64 24.56
N GLU A 2 9.83 -16.38 24.52
CA GLU A 2 11.15 -15.85 24.15
C GLU A 2 11.19 -15.22 22.73
N TYR A 3 10.50 -15.82 21.75
CA TYR A 3 10.40 -15.27 20.40
C TYR A 3 9.67 -13.91 20.39
N PHE A 4 8.59 -13.78 21.17
CA PHE A 4 7.86 -12.53 21.32
C PHE A 4 8.72 -11.44 21.97
N ILE A 5 9.46 -11.77 23.01
CA ILE A 5 10.38 -10.83 23.69
C ILE A 5 11.47 -10.34 22.73
N ARG A 6 11.99 -11.22 21.86
CA ARG A 6 13.02 -10.85 20.87
C ARG A 6 12.53 -9.84 19.85
N VAL A 7 11.26 -9.94 19.41
CA VAL A 7 10.69 -9.01 18.41
C VAL A 7 10.61 -7.58 18.97
N PHE A 8 10.33 -7.41 20.28
CA PHE A 8 10.22 -6.09 20.91
C PHE A 8 11.54 -5.53 21.47
N ARG A 9 12.62 -6.33 21.41
CA ARG A 9 13.94 -5.92 21.91
C ARG A 9 14.46 -4.62 21.29
N PRO A 10 14.28 -4.32 20.00
CA PRO A 10 14.71 -3.05 19.40
C PRO A 10 14.15 -1.80 20.08
N LEU A 11 12.97 -1.88 20.73
CA LEU A 11 12.40 -0.74 21.47
C LEU A 11 13.22 -0.33 22.69
N GLN A 12 14.17 -1.15 23.16
CA GLN A 12 15.10 -0.78 24.22
C GLN A 12 16.09 0.29 23.77
N HIS A 13 16.33 0.39 22.45
CA HIS A 13 17.15 1.45 21.88
C HIS A 13 16.31 2.71 21.70
N ARG A 14 16.60 3.76 22.47
CA ARG A 14 15.83 5.03 22.48
C ARG A 14 15.63 5.59 21.08
N ASN A 15 16.67 5.59 20.26
CA ASN A 15 16.59 6.15 18.90
C ASN A 15 15.62 5.34 18.00
N TYR A 16 15.65 4.02 18.12
CA TYR A 16 14.71 3.16 17.39
C TYR A 16 13.28 3.34 17.92
N ALA A 17 13.08 3.42 19.23
CA ALA A 17 11.77 3.63 19.83
C ALA A 17 11.13 4.93 19.36
N LEU A 18 11.88 6.04 19.35
CA LEU A 18 11.41 7.33 18.83
C LEU A 18 11.10 7.28 17.32
N PHE A 19 11.93 6.64 16.53
CA PHE A 19 11.69 6.44 15.11
C PHE A 19 10.42 5.61 14.85
N TRP A 20 10.27 4.48 15.57
CA TRP A 20 9.14 3.58 15.42
C TRP A 20 7.83 4.21 15.86
N SER A 21 7.79 4.92 17.01
CA SER A 21 6.60 5.65 17.46
C SER A 21 6.21 6.76 16.51
N SER A 22 7.20 7.53 16.03
CA SER A 22 7.03 8.56 15.00
C SER A 22 6.36 8.02 13.73
N ASP A 23 6.88 6.90 13.18
CA ASP A 23 6.32 6.27 11.99
C ASP A 23 4.91 5.70 12.23
N LEU A 24 4.68 5.08 13.38
CA LEU A 24 3.38 4.55 13.78
C LEU A 24 2.31 5.65 13.87
N ILE A 25 2.61 6.76 14.58
CA ILE A 25 1.71 7.90 14.74
C ILE A 25 1.40 8.53 13.37
N ALA A 26 2.43 8.80 12.56
CA ALA A 26 2.25 9.33 11.22
C ALA A 26 1.45 8.40 10.31
N SER A 27 1.66 7.08 10.42
CA SER A 27 0.94 6.08 9.63
C SER A 27 -0.53 5.98 10.03
N ILE A 28 -0.86 5.99 11.34
CA ILE A 28 -2.26 6.02 11.80
C ILE A 28 -2.96 7.28 11.27
N GLY A 29 -2.33 8.45 11.45
CA GLY A 29 -2.87 9.72 10.94
C GLY A 29 -3.07 9.71 9.43
N GLN A 30 -2.15 9.13 8.67
CA GLN A 30 -2.25 8.97 7.22
C GLN A 30 -3.49 8.16 6.82
N PHE A 31 -3.73 7.02 7.47
CA PHE A 31 -4.91 6.20 7.15
C PHE A 31 -6.23 6.85 7.59
N VAL A 32 -6.23 7.61 8.70
CA VAL A 32 -7.37 8.47 9.09
C VAL A 32 -7.65 9.50 8.00
N ARG A 33 -6.61 10.21 7.50
CA ARG A 33 -6.71 11.17 6.39
C ARG A 33 -7.24 10.51 5.12
N GLU A 34 -6.76 9.31 4.79
CA GLU A 34 -7.15 8.58 3.58
C GLU A 34 -8.67 8.35 3.55
N VAL A 35 -9.27 7.87 4.65
CA VAL A 35 -10.73 7.70 4.77
C VAL A 35 -11.44 9.04 4.56
N ALA A 36 -11.00 10.08 5.27
CA ALA A 36 -11.61 11.40 5.23
C ALA A 36 -11.51 12.04 3.83
N LEU A 37 -10.36 11.91 3.17
CA LEU A 37 -10.11 12.49 1.86
C LEU A 37 -10.98 11.86 0.77
N TYR A 38 -11.05 10.52 0.71
CA TYR A 38 -11.87 9.83 -0.28
C TYR A 38 -13.37 10.00 0.00
N TRP A 39 -13.78 10.03 1.27
CA TRP A 39 -15.15 10.39 1.65
C TRP A 39 -15.52 11.79 1.16
N LEU A 40 -14.67 12.78 1.47
CA LEU A 40 -14.87 14.18 1.07
C LEU A 40 -14.92 14.37 -0.44
N ALA A 41 -13.97 13.73 -1.17
CA ALA A 41 -13.92 13.80 -2.62
C ALA A 41 -15.22 13.28 -3.26
N TYR A 42 -15.76 12.19 -2.72
CA TYR A 42 -17.05 11.66 -3.18
C TYR A 42 -18.22 12.53 -2.76
N ASP A 43 -18.17 13.10 -1.56
CA ASP A 43 -19.24 13.98 -1.04
C ASP A 43 -19.36 15.27 -1.87
N ILE A 44 -18.24 15.88 -2.26
CA ILE A 44 -18.21 17.11 -3.09
C ILE A 44 -18.62 16.83 -4.54
N THR A 45 -18.16 15.72 -5.12
CA THR A 45 -18.28 15.49 -6.58
C THR A 45 -19.41 14.57 -6.98
N GLY A 46 -19.84 13.65 -6.09
CA GLY A 46 -20.75 12.55 -6.44
C GLY A 46 -20.21 11.64 -7.54
N SER A 47 -18.92 11.75 -7.87
CA SER A 47 -18.33 11.12 -9.05
C SER A 47 -17.25 10.10 -8.70
N ALA A 48 -17.46 8.86 -9.12
CA ALA A 48 -16.44 7.81 -9.02
C ALA A 48 -15.21 8.10 -9.89
N TRP A 49 -15.38 8.83 -11.00
CA TRP A 49 -14.26 9.27 -11.84
C TRP A 49 -13.31 10.20 -11.08
N ALA A 50 -13.86 11.10 -10.26
CA ALA A 50 -13.06 11.96 -9.39
C ALA A 50 -12.19 11.16 -8.41
N LEU A 51 -12.72 10.09 -7.83
CA LEU A 51 -11.93 9.17 -6.98
C LEU A 51 -10.80 8.50 -7.76
N GLY A 52 -11.05 8.12 -9.01
CA GLY A 52 -10.04 7.57 -9.92
C GLY A 52 -8.89 8.55 -10.19
N ILE A 53 -9.22 9.81 -10.50
CA ILE A 53 -8.24 10.90 -10.71
C ILE A 53 -7.44 11.14 -9.43
N LEU A 54 -8.10 11.30 -8.29
CA LEU A 54 -7.43 11.54 -7.01
C LEU A 54 -6.45 10.41 -6.67
N GLY A 55 -6.89 9.17 -6.87
CA GLY A 55 -6.03 8.01 -6.68
C GLY A 55 -4.88 7.89 -7.66
N PHE A 56 -5.05 8.35 -8.90
CA PHE A 56 -3.95 8.47 -9.85
C PHE A 56 -2.92 9.51 -9.37
N CYS A 57 -3.39 10.68 -8.97
CA CYS A 57 -2.54 11.77 -8.48
C CYS A 57 -1.75 11.39 -7.22
N GLU A 58 -2.33 10.57 -6.34
CA GLU A 58 -1.64 10.03 -5.17
C GLU A 58 -0.53 9.03 -5.54
N ALA A 59 -0.76 8.18 -6.54
CA ALA A 59 0.15 7.08 -6.85
C ALA A 59 1.16 7.40 -7.97
N ALA A 60 0.83 8.29 -8.90
CA ALA A 60 1.67 8.65 -10.05
C ALA A 60 3.05 9.23 -9.64
N PRO A 61 3.15 10.14 -8.67
CA PRO A 61 4.47 10.64 -8.23
C PRO A 61 5.38 9.52 -7.72
N ARG A 62 4.83 8.52 -7.03
CA ARG A 62 5.59 7.37 -6.54
C ARG A 62 6.13 6.52 -7.68
N LEU A 63 5.37 6.35 -8.77
CA LEU A 63 5.80 5.64 -9.96
C LEU A 63 6.93 6.39 -10.68
N LEU A 64 6.77 7.68 -10.87
CA LEU A 64 7.70 8.52 -11.63
C LEU A 64 8.99 8.84 -10.86
N LEU A 65 8.86 9.09 -9.56
CA LEU A 65 9.96 9.55 -8.71
C LEU A 65 10.59 8.44 -7.87
N GLY A 66 10.04 7.22 -7.86
CA GLY A 66 10.53 6.14 -7.00
C GLY A 66 12.01 5.80 -7.24
N ALA A 67 12.45 5.78 -8.49
CA ALA A 67 13.86 5.55 -8.84
C ALA A 67 14.76 6.75 -8.48
N VAL A 68 14.27 7.97 -8.72
CA VAL A 68 14.99 9.21 -8.37
C VAL A 68 15.07 9.38 -6.85
N GLY A 69 13.99 9.01 -6.15
CA GLY A 69 13.93 9.04 -4.69
C GLY A 69 15.01 8.20 -4.02
N GLY A 70 15.33 7.02 -4.55
CA GLY A 70 16.43 6.20 -4.06
C GLY A 70 17.78 6.93 -4.13
N VAL A 71 18.09 7.55 -5.26
CA VAL A 71 19.34 8.33 -5.44
C VAL A 71 19.42 9.52 -4.48
N ILE A 72 18.31 10.19 -4.22
CA ILE A 72 18.26 11.31 -3.26
C ILE A 72 18.49 10.80 -1.84
N VAL A 73 17.82 9.72 -1.43
CA VAL A 73 17.98 9.10 -0.10
C VAL A 73 19.43 8.67 0.16
N ASP A 74 20.15 8.22 -0.86
CA ASP A 74 21.57 7.81 -0.72
C ASP A 74 22.53 9.01 -0.58
N ARG A 75 22.14 10.20 -1.07
CA ARG A 75 23.00 11.41 -1.06
C ARG A 75 22.81 12.30 0.17
N TYR A 76 21.65 12.26 0.82
CA TYR A 76 21.32 13.11 1.94
C TYR A 76 21.26 12.34 3.25
N ASP A 77 21.44 13.05 4.36
CA ASP A 77 21.19 12.47 5.68
C ASP A 77 19.73 12.01 5.81
N ARG A 78 19.55 10.72 6.09
CA ARG A 78 18.24 10.06 6.11
C ARG A 78 17.31 10.64 7.16
N LEU A 79 17.85 11.00 8.33
CA LEU A 79 17.06 11.59 9.42
C LEU A 79 16.59 13.00 9.05
N CYS A 80 17.50 13.80 8.49
CA CYS A 80 17.17 15.15 8.01
C CYS A 80 16.11 15.08 6.90
N LEU A 81 16.25 14.12 5.97
CA LEU A 81 15.30 13.92 4.88
C LEU A 81 13.92 13.52 5.40
N LEU A 82 13.84 12.54 6.32
CA LEU A 82 12.56 12.10 6.91
C LEU A 82 11.87 13.22 7.67
N THR A 83 12.62 13.96 8.49
CA THR A 83 12.09 15.10 9.25
C THR A 83 11.59 16.21 8.31
N SER A 84 12.36 16.52 7.26
CA SER A 84 11.96 17.50 6.24
C SER A 84 10.70 17.09 5.51
N ILE A 85 10.56 15.81 5.15
CA ILE A 85 9.34 15.26 4.50
C ILE A 85 8.11 15.48 5.40
N GLN A 86 8.21 15.24 6.73
CA GLN A 86 7.08 15.45 7.64
C GLN A 86 6.64 16.92 7.66
N PHE A 87 7.59 17.87 7.78
CA PHE A 87 7.28 19.31 7.76
C PHE A 87 6.74 19.77 6.39
N LEU A 88 7.37 19.33 5.30
CA LEU A 88 6.93 19.70 3.96
C LEU A 88 5.53 19.14 3.62
N CYS A 89 5.17 17.96 4.11
CA CYS A 89 3.82 17.40 3.96
C CYS A 89 2.76 18.23 4.69
N CYS A 90 3.11 18.99 5.72
CA CYS A 90 2.18 19.89 6.38
C CYS A 90 1.70 21.02 5.45
N ILE A 91 2.52 21.48 4.50
CA ILE A 91 2.17 22.60 3.61
C ILE A 91 0.89 22.29 2.80
N PRO A 92 0.85 21.27 1.93
CA PRO A 92 -0.34 20.95 1.18
C PRO A 92 -1.51 20.51 2.07
N LEU A 93 -1.24 19.86 3.21
CA LEU A 93 -2.26 19.44 4.15
C LEU A 93 -2.95 20.65 4.81
N PHE A 94 -2.21 21.60 5.34
CA PHE A 94 -2.80 22.82 5.92
C PHE A 94 -3.46 23.68 4.85
N GLY A 95 -2.95 23.72 3.61
CA GLY A 95 -3.64 24.32 2.48
C GLY A 95 -5.03 23.70 2.28
N LEU A 96 -5.14 22.37 2.30
CA LEU A 96 -6.42 21.66 2.19
C LEU A 96 -7.36 21.98 3.36
N ILE A 97 -6.83 21.99 4.59
CA ILE A 97 -7.60 22.31 5.82
C ILE A 97 -8.16 23.73 5.75
N ILE A 98 -7.34 24.70 5.37
CA ILE A 98 -7.76 26.10 5.27
C ILE A 98 -8.88 26.26 4.24
N LEU A 99 -8.71 25.70 3.04
CA LEU A 99 -9.73 25.77 1.99
C LEU A 99 -11.04 25.10 2.42
N TYR A 100 -10.95 23.97 3.16
CA TYR A 100 -12.11 23.28 3.68
C TYR A 100 -12.88 24.13 4.68
N PHE A 101 -12.21 24.73 5.68
CA PHE A 101 -12.87 25.54 6.70
C PHE A 101 -13.38 26.89 6.17
N LEU A 102 -12.76 27.43 5.11
CA LEU A 102 -13.27 28.61 4.42
C LEU A 102 -14.50 28.31 3.54
N GLY A 103 -14.84 27.04 3.33
CA GLY A 103 -15.97 26.64 2.49
C GLY A 103 -15.78 26.86 0.98
N ILE A 104 -14.52 27.07 0.54
CA ILE A 104 -14.17 27.32 -0.87
C ILE A 104 -13.40 26.13 -1.50
N LEU A 105 -13.40 24.98 -0.80
CA LEU A 105 -12.72 23.79 -1.28
C LEU A 105 -13.47 23.21 -2.47
N GLU A 106 -12.78 23.14 -3.61
CA GLU A 106 -13.23 22.48 -4.83
C GLU A 106 -12.37 21.26 -5.13
N PHE A 107 -12.88 20.36 -5.96
CA PHE A 107 -12.19 19.11 -6.30
C PHE A 107 -10.78 19.33 -6.90
N TRP A 108 -10.59 20.34 -7.74
CA TRP A 108 -9.29 20.62 -8.34
C TRP A 108 -8.22 21.04 -7.30
N HIS A 109 -8.63 21.72 -6.22
CA HIS A 109 -7.73 22.01 -5.10
C HIS A 109 -7.22 20.70 -4.45
N MET A 110 -8.13 19.73 -4.26
CA MET A 110 -7.75 18.41 -3.75
C MET A 110 -6.74 17.72 -4.66
N VAL A 111 -6.96 17.74 -5.98
CA VAL A 111 -6.06 17.14 -6.97
C VAL A 111 -4.65 17.75 -6.89
N VAL A 112 -4.55 19.07 -6.88
CA VAL A 112 -3.25 19.77 -6.83
C VAL A 112 -2.52 19.51 -5.52
N LEU A 113 -3.21 19.68 -4.39
CA LEU A 113 -2.61 19.52 -3.06
C LEU A 113 -2.24 18.08 -2.76
N GLU A 114 -3.04 17.11 -3.23
CA GLU A 114 -2.75 15.69 -3.10
C GLU A 114 -1.55 15.28 -3.96
N THR A 115 -1.46 15.78 -5.18
CA THR A 115 -0.29 15.53 -6.04
C THR A 115 0.99 16.07 -5.42
N LEU A 116 0.94 17.27 -4.84
CA LEU A 116 2.07 17.87 -4.14
C LEU A 116 2.45 17.04 -2.90
N TRP A 117 1.47 16.67 -2.08
CA TRP A 117 1.68 15.83 -0.91
C TRP A 117 2.30 14.48 -1.29
N ALA A 118 1.76 13.81 -2.31
CA ALA A 118 2.24 12.51 -2.79
C ALA A 118 3.67 12.60 -3.36
N THR A 119 4.00 13.72 -4.02
CA THR A 119 5.34 14.00 -4.54
C THR A 119 6.36 14.09 -3.40
N ILE A 120 6.07 14.89 -2.38
CA ILE A 120 6.92 15.05 -1.21
C ILE A 120 7.09 13.70 -0.49
N ARG A 121 6.01 12.96 -0.30
CA ARG A 121 6.00 11.70 0.44
C ARG A 121 6.58 10.51 -0.33
N SER A 122 6.78 10.62 -1.63
CA SER A 122 7.26 9.50 -2.47
C SER A 122 8.59 8.88 -1.99
N MET A 123 9.43 9.66 -1.33
CA MET A 123 10.75 9.23 -0.82
C MET A 123 10.70 8.59 0.58
N ASN A 124 9.61 8.79 1.33
CA ASN A 124 9.50 8.36 2.74
C ASN A 124 9.74 6.85 2.96
N PRO A 125 9.15 5.93 2.16
CA PRO A 125 9.32 4.50 2.40
C PRO A 125 10.78 4.03 2.24
N THR A 126 11.51 4.57 1.28
CA THR A 126 12.91 4.22 1.02
C THR A 126 13.80 4.74 2.15
N ALA A 127 13.62 5.99 2.55
CA ALA A 127 14.36 6.59 3.65
C ALA A 127 14.09 5.88 4.99
N GLY A 128 12.83 5.56 5.30
CA GLY A 128 12.45 4.85 6.52
C GLY A 128 13.06 3.46 6.63
N GLN A 129 13.00 2.66 5.57
CA GLN A 129 13.62 1.32 5.57
C GLN A 129 15.14 1.36 5.66
N SER A 130 15.79 2.33 5.03
CA SER A 130 17.23 2.51 5.09
C SER A 130 17.71 2.90 6.48
N MET A 131 16.90 3.71 7.21
CA MET A 131 17.20 4.21 8.55
C MET A 131 17.31 3.07 9.59
N LEU A 132 16.60 1.95 9.40
CA LEU A 132 16.59 0.84 10.38
C LEU A 132 18.00 0.30 10.68
N ARG A 133 18.90 0.29 9.69
CA ARG A 133 20.28 -0.18 9.86
C ARG A 133 21.11 0.75 10.72
N ASP A 134 20.77 2.03 10.78
CA ASP A 134 21.51 3.04 11.51
C ASP A 134 21.06 3.14 12.99
N LEU A 135 19.92 2.50 13.33
CA LEU A 135 19.26 2.64 14.63
C LEU A 135 19.46 1.45 15.58
N VAL A 136 19.78 0.26 15.04
CA VAL A 136 19.94 -0.96 15.84
C VAL A 136 21.19 -1.73 15.42
N PRO A 137 21.78 -2.54 16.33
CA PRO A 137 22.84 -3.47 15.99
C PRO A 137 22.40 -4.49 14.93
N GLU A 138 23.35 -4.98 14.12
CA GLU A 138 23.07 -5.94 13.03
C GLU A 138 22.34 -7.20 13.51
N ALA A 139 22.65 -7.67 14.69
CA ALA A 139 21.99 -8.84 15.33
C ALA A 139 20.48 -8.63 15.58
N GLU A 140 20.03 -7.39 15.71
CA GLU A 140 18.62 -7.03 15.98
C GLU A 140 17.89 -6.50 14.76
N LEU A 141 18.58 -6.31 13.63
CA LEU A 141 18.02 -5.71 12.41
C LEU A 141 16.76 -6.45 11.91
N MET A 142 16.76 -7.78 11.94
CA MET A 142 15.60 -8.57 11.54
C MET A 142 14.38 -8.30 12.43
N SER A 143 14.60 -8.19 13.74
CA SER A 143 13.54 -7.85 14.70
C SER A 143 13.02 -6.43 14.50
N ALA A 144 13.91 -5.48 14.21
CA ALA A 144 13.55 -4.08 13.91
C ALA A 144 12.71 -3.98 12.62
N VAL A 145 13.11 -4.66 11.55
CA VAL A 145 12.33 -4.71 10.29
C VAL A 145 10.95 -5.34 10.50
N SER A 146 10.90 -6.42 11.31
CA SER A 146 9.64 -7.08 11.64
C SER A 146 8.71 -6.16 12.43
N LEU A 147 9.22 -5.49 13.45
CA LEU A 147 8.44 -4.58 14.29
C LEU A 147 7.97 -3.33 13.51
N TYR A 148 8.81 -2.79 12.64
CA TYR A 148 8.42 -1.73 11.72
C TYR A 148 7.26 -2.14 10.81
N SER A 149 7.32 -3.36 10.27
CA SER A 149 6.24 -3.93 9.44
C SER A 149 4.96 -4.17 10.23
N ILE A 150 5.07 -4.63 11.49
CA ILE A 150 3.94 -4.80 12.41
C ILE A 150 3.26 -3.46 12.67
N GLY A 151 4.03 -2.41 12.98
CA GLY A 151 3.51 -1.06 13.21
C GLY A 151 2.72 -0.52 12.02
N PHE A 152 3.26 -0.64 10.81
CA PHE A 152 2.58 -0.22 9.59
C PHE A 152 1.27 -0.99 9.33
N ASN A 153 1.28 -2.34 9.52
CA ASN A 153 0.06 -3.13 9.33
C ASN A 153 -0.98 -2.85 10.43
N PHE A 154 -0.55 -2.60 11.66
CA PHE A 154 -1.42 -2.16 12.74
C PHE A 154 -2.09 -0.83 12.39
N ALA A 155 -1.32 0.17 11.93
CA ALA A 155 -1.86 1.45 11.49
C ALA A 155 -2.87 1.30 10.34
N ARG A 156 -2.62 0.37 9.40
CA ARG A 156 -3.52 0.07 8.27
C ARG A 156 -4.86 -0.52 8.69
N ILE A 157 -4.93 -1.19 9.84
CA ILE A 157 -6.19 -1.73 10.41
C ILE A 157 -6.89 -0.67 11.26
N VAL A 158 -6.14 -0.11 12.20
CA VAL A 158 -6.69 0.81 13.22
C VAL A 158 -7.02 2.17 12.61
N GLY A 159 -6.15 2.69 11.73
CA GLY A 159 -6.30 4.02 11.15
C GLY A 159 -7.64 4.24 10.45
N PRO A 160 -8.05 3.38 9.50
CA PRO A 160 -9.36 3.54 8.84
C PRO A 160 -10.54 3.40 9.79
N SER A 161 -10.50 2.47 10.75
CA SER A 161 -11.55 2.31 11.76
C SER A 161 -11.71 3.57 12.61
N VAL A 162 -10.58 4.09 13.10
CA VAL A 162 -10.54 5.37 13.86
C VAL A 162 -10.99 6.52 12.97
N GLY A 163 -10.56 6.57 11.72
CA GLY A 163 -10.95 7.60 10.76
C GLY A 163 -12.46 7.65 10.52
N GLY A 164 -13.10 6.51 10.33
CA GLY A 164 -14.56 6.43 10.16
C GLY A 164 -15.31 6.97 11.38
N VAL A 165 -14.89 6.59 12.58
CA VAL A 165 -15.49 7.07 13.84
C VAL A 165 -15.22 8.58 14.05
N LEU A 166 -13.98 9.02 13.80
CA LEU A 166 -13.63 10.44 13.95
C LEU A 166 -14.40 11.35 12.99
N ILE A 167 -14.70 10.89 11.77
CA ILE A 167 -15.54 11.68 10.85
C ILE A 167 -16.91 11.98 11.46
N LEU A 168 -17.51 11.02 12.20
CA LEU A 168 -18.80 11.23 12.87
C LEU A 168 -18.72 12.23 14.02
N TRP A 169 -17.61 12.26 14.77
CA TRP A 169 -17.49 13.09 15.97
C TRP A 169 -16.94 14.48 15.69
N ILE A 170 -15.93 14.59 14.87
CA ILE A 170 -15.19 15.84 14.61
C ILE A 170 -15.22 16.26 13.13
N GLY A 171 -15.94 15.51 12.30
CA GLY A 171 -16.04 15.77 10.86
C GLY A 171 -14.76 15.50 10.09
N VAL A 172 -14.83 15.70 8.78
CA VAL A 172 -13.70 15.53 7.86
C VAL A 172 -12.55 16.49 8.20
N GLY A 173 -12.87 17.76 8.48
CA GLY A 173 -11.86 18.78 8.86
C GLY A 173 -11.09 18.38 10.12
N GLY A 174 -11.79 17.80 11.12
CA GLY A 174 -11.14 17.28 12.32
C GLY A 174 -10.19 16.12 12.04
N CYS A 175 -10.52 15.22 11.12
CA CYS A 175 -9.63 14.13 10.68
C CYS A 175 -8.37 14.65 9.97
N LEU A 176 -8.52 15.70 9.15
CA LEU A 176 -7.37 16.35 8.50
C LEU A 176 -6.47 17.03 9.53
N LEU A 177 -7.04 17.71 10.53
CA LEU A 177 -6.29 18.30 11.65
C LEU A 177 -5.59 17.21 12.49
N PHE A 178 -6.26 16.09 12.77
CA PHE A 178 -5.65 14.94 13.46
C PHE A 178 -4.41 14.44 12.74
N TYR A 179 -4.45 14.33 11.40
CA TYR A 179 -3.27 13.96 10.63
C TYR A 179 -2.18 15.04 10.68
N GLY A 180 -2.53 16.34 10.59
CA GLY A 180 -1.57 17.42 10.74
C GLY A 180 -0.84 17.38 12.08
N LEU A 181 -1.60 17.14 13.17
CA LEU A 181 -1.02 16.96 14.50
C LEU A 181 -0.12 15.72 14.55
N SER A 182 -0.54 14.62 13.96
CA SER A 182 0.28 13.39 13.87
C SER A 182 1.61 13.62 13.15
N LEU A 183 1.63 14.42 12.07
CA LEU A 183 2.86 14.79 11.37
C LEU A 183 3.78 15.65 12.24
N LEU A 184 3.23 16.63 12.98
CA LEU A 184 4.01 17.51 13.86
C LEU A 184 4.61 16.73 15.03
N ILE A 185 3.83 15.83 15.66
CA ILE A 185 4.34 14.95 16.72
C ILE A 185 5.45 14.06 16.17
N SER A 186 5.20 13.41 15.03
CA SER A 186 6.18 12.56 14.35
C SER A 186 7.48 13.32 14.04
N ALA A 187 7.39 14.52 13.51
CA ALA A 187 8.56 15.38 13.25
C ALA A 187 9.32 15.72 14.55
N GLY A 188 8.57 16.04 15.62
CA GLY A 188 9.14 16.32 16.95
C GLY A 188 9.90 15.12 17.54
N GLU A 189 9.36 13.90 17.40
CA GLU A 189 10.05 12.68 17.84
C GLU A 189 11.30 12.42 17.01
N LEU A 190 11.26 12.61 15.68
CA LEU A 190 12.43 12.48 14.81
C LEU A 190 13.57 13.46 15.17
N LEU A 191 13.24 14.68 15.58
CA LEU A 191 14.25 15.63 16.09
C LEU A 191 14.96 15.14 17.37
N GLY A 192 14.33 14.24 18.13
CA GLY A 192 14.90 13.58 19.32
C GLY A 192 15.86 12.43 18.99
N VAL A 193 15.87 11.94 17.76
CA VAL A 193 16.75 10.84 17.31
C VAL A 193 18.15 11.37 17.08
N ARG A 194 19.14 10.67 17.59
CA ARG A 194 20.56 11.01 17.43
C ARG A 194 21.27 9.88 16.69
N THR A 195 21.44 10.02 15.40
CA THR A 195 22.20 9.08 14.57
C THR A 195 23.02 9.85 13.54
N HIS A 196 24.12 9.26 13.14
CA HIS A 196 24.95 9.77 12.06
C HIS A 196 24.84 8.78 10.92
N SER A 197 23.99 9.08 9.95
CA SER A 197 23.96 8.31 8.71
C SER A 197 25.10 8.80 7.81
N ASN A 198 26.06 7.96 7.53
CA ASN A 198 27.04 8.25 6.49
C ASN A 198 26.37 8.08 5.12
N PRO A 199 26.32 9.13 4.29
CA PRO A 199 25.87 9.01 2.92
C PRO A 199 26.73 7.96 2.22
N SER A 200 26.10 6.93 1.71
CA SER A 200 26.80 5.90 0.91
C SER A 200 27.00 6.44 -0.50
N ALA A 201 28.25 6.50 -0.96
CA ALA A 201 28.52 6.88 -2.34
C ALA A 201 27.85 5.82 -3.25
N SER A 202 26.82 6.24 -4.01
CA SER A 202 26.20 5.38 -5.01
C SER A 202 27.26 4.96 -6.03
N SER A 203 27.56 3.68 -6.11
CA SER A 203 28.33 3.12 -7.22
C SER A 203 27.59 3.48 -8.52
N GLY A 204 28.31 4.06 -9.48
CA GLY A 204 27.80 4.57 -10.75
C GLY A 204 27.31 3.46 -11.69
N VAL A 205 26.32 2.72 -11.23
CA VAL A 205 25.74 1.58 -11.94
C VAL A 205 24.70 2.09 -12.93
N ASN A 206 24.75 1.57 -14.15
CA ASN A 206 23.81 1.93 -15.21
C ASN A 206 22.47 1.22 -14.97
N LEU A 207 21.54 1.92 -14.27
CA LEU A 207 20.21 1.42 -13.87
C LEU A 207 19.44 0.81 -15.06
N LEU A 208 19.60 1.38 -16.26
CA LEU A 208 18.93 0.86 -17.47
C LEU A 208 19.45 -0.51 -17.90
N THR A 209 20.75 -0.73 -17.76
CA THR A 209 21.37 -2.03 -18.11
C THR A 209 20.93 -3.11 -17.13
N GLU A 210 20.97 -2.83 -15.83
CA GLU A 210 20.50 -3.75 -14.79
C GLU A 210 19.02 -4.10 -14.94
N PHE A 211 18.18 -3.09 -15.23
CA PHE A 211 16.74 -3.30 -15.47
C PHE A 211 16.52 -4.22 -16.70
N LYS A 212 17.27 -4.02 -17.77
CA LYS A 212 17.19 -4.82 -18.99
C LYS A 212 17.61 -6.27 -18.77
N GLU A 213 18.66 -6.51 -17.99
CA GLU A 213 19.10 -7.85 -17.61
C GLU A 213 18.05 -8.56 -16.74
N GLY A 214 17.45 -7.85 -15.78
CA GLY A 214 16.34 -8.37 -14.99
C GLY A 214 15.14 -8.80 -15.85
N LEU A 215 14.71 -7.96 -16.81
CA LEU A 215 13.63 -8.28 -17.74
C LEU A 215 13.95 -9.48 -18.64
N THR A 216 15.19 -9.57 -19.12
CA THR A 216 15.62 -10.70 -19.96
C THR A 216 15.54 -12.01 -19.19
N TYR A 217 16.05 -12.02 -17.96
CA TYR A 217 15.96 -13.21 -17.10
C TYR A 217 14.52 -13.61 -16.78
N ILE A 218 13.65 -12.64 -16.43
CA ILE A 218 12.23 -12.89 -16.17
C ILE A 218 11.57 -13.60 -17.37
N GLY A 219 11.91 -13.21 -18.60
CA GLY A 219 11.41 -13.84 -19.82
C GLY A 219 11.80 -15.32 -19.97
N THR A 220 12.91 -15.76 -19.36
CA THR A 220 13.37 -17.17 -19.40
C THR A 220 12.81 -18.03 -18.26
N ALA A 221 12.19 -17.42 -17.24
CA ALA A 221 11.68 -18.08 -16.04
C ALA A 221 10.13 -18.02 -15.97
N PRO A 222 9.40 -19.01 -16.52
CA PRO A 222 7.94 -18.92 -16.69
C PRO A 222 7.16 -18.70 -15.37
N LEU A 223 7.63 -19.29 -14.26
CA LEU A 223 6.95 -19.16 -12.96
C LEU A 223 7.13 -17.75 -12.37
N ILE A 224 8.32 -17.16 -12.54
CA ILE A 224 8.61 -15.78 -12.11
C ILE A 224 7.79 -14.81 -12.97
N LEU A 225 7.79 -15.01 -14.30
CA LEU A 225 7.02 -14.19 -15.22
C LEU A 225 5.52 -14.23 -14.89
N ALA A 226 4.97 -15.43 -14.66
CA ALA A 226 3.56 -15.60 -14.27
C ALA A 226 3.25 -14.88 -12.95
N SER A 227 4.15 -14.97 -11.95
CA SER A 227 3.98 -14.29 -10.65
C SER A 227 3.96 -12.78 -10.79
N ILE A 228 4.87 -12.21 -11.62
CA ILE A 228 4.97 -10.76 -11.84
C ILE A 228 3.77 -10.25 -12.65
N LEU A 229 3.41 -10.93 -13.73
CA LEU A 229 2.25 -10.54 -14.55
C LEU A 229 0.95 -10.61 -13.75
N ALA A 230 0.74 -11.67 -12.95
CA ALA A 230 -0.42 -11.78 -12.08
C ALA A 230 -0.45 -10.65 -11.03
N ALA A 231 0.70 -10.28 -10.45
CA ALA A 231 0.79 -9.16 -9.52
C ALA A 231 0.42 -7.83 -10.18
N TYR A 232 0.85 -7.59 -11.42
CA TYR A 232 0.50 -6.38 -12.17
C TYR A 232 -0.99 -6.34 -12.54
N VAL A 233 -1.54 -7.46 -13.03
CA VAL A 233 -2.98 -7.57 -13.35
C VAL A 233 -3.82 -7.31 -12.10
N ILE A 234 -3.52 -7.95 -10.97
CA ILE A 234 -4.24 -7.75 -9.71
C ILE A 234 -4.07 -6.29 -9.23
N SER A 235 -2.88 -5.70 -9.35
CA SER A 235 -2.64 -4.30 -8.93
C SER A 235 -3.44 -3.29 -9.76
N ILE A 236 -3.55 -3.50 -11.08
CA ILE A 236 -4.29 -2.62 -11.98
C ILE A 236 -5.81 -2.78 -11.80
N PHE A 237 -6.31 -4.01 -11.86
CA PHE A 237 -7.76 -4.27 -11.96
C PHE A 237 -8.46 -4.48 -10.62
N VAL A 238 -7.72 -4.74 -9.55
CA VAL A 238 -8.25 -5.05 -8.21
C VAL A 238 -7.65 -4.17 -7.12
N GLY A 239 -6.36 -3.86 -7.20
CA GLY A 239 -5.59 -3.27 -6.09
C GLY A 239 -6.02 -1.87 -5.65
N THR A 240 -6.87 -1.19 -6.41
CA THR A 240 -7.33 0.19 -6.14
C THR A 240 -8.76 0.28 -5.63
N TYR A 241 -9.42 -0.85 -5.40
CA TYR A 241 -10.82 -0.92 -4.95
C TYR A 241 -11.12 -0.10 -3.70
N THR A 242 -10.17 0.04 -2.77
CA THR A 242 -10.32 0.79 -1.51
C THR A 242 -10.75 2.24 -1.73
N ARG A 243 -10.29 2.84 -2.83
CA ARG A 243 -10.62 4.22 -3.20
C ARG A 243 -12.08 4.40 -3.59
N PHE A 244 -12.74 3.33 -4.03
CA PHE A 244 -14.14 3.31 -4.44
C PHE A 244 -15.09 2.81 -3.34
N LEU A 245 -14.56 2.42 -2.18
CA LEU A 245 -15.38 2.03 -1.02
C LEU A 245 -16.35 3.12 -0.53
N PRO A 246 -16.04 4.45 -0.61
CA PRO A 246 -17.02 5.48 -0.29
C PRO A 246 -18.31 5.38 -1.12
N VAL A 247 -18.19 5.02 -2.42
CA VAL A 247 -19.36 4.80 -3.30
C VAL A 247 -20.18 3.62 -2.80
N PHE A 248 -19.52 2.51 -2.43
CA PHE A 248 -20.21 1.34 -1.87
C PHE A 248 -20.87 1.64 -0.53
N ALA A 249 -20.17 2.34 0.36
CA ALA A 249 -20.69 2.70 1.67
C ALA A 249 -21.93 3.58 1.55
N LYS A 250 -21.88 4.63 0.72
CA LYS A 250 -22.94 5.64 0.61
C LYS A 250 -24.12 5.16 -0.24
N ASP A 251 -23.86 4.60 -1.44
CA ASP A 251 -24.91 4.35 -2.44
C ASP A 251 -25.46 2.91 -2.41
N ILE A 252 -24.66 1.93 -1.97
CA ILE A 252 -25.04 0.51 -2.05
C ILE A 252 -25.41 -0.06 -0.70
N LEU A 253 -24.60 0.19 0.32
CA LEU A 253 -24.82 -0.31 1.67
C LEU A 253 -25.60 0.68 2.54
N ALA A 254 -25.73 1.93 2.11
CA ALA A 254 -26.39 3.03 2.83
C ALA A 254 -25.85 3.17 4.27
N VAL A 255 -24.51 3.06 4.43
CA VAL A 255 -23.82 3.21 5.71
C VAL A 255 -22.99 4.50 5.74
N GLY A 256 -22.78 5.01 6.93
CA GLY A 256 -22.01 6.22 7.16
C GLY A 256 -20.49 6.03 7.05
N PRO A 257 -19.73 7.07 7.43
CA PRO A 257 -18.26 7.02 7.46
C PRO A 257 -17.70 5.93 8.37
N ASP A 258 -18.40 5.57 9.45
CA ASP A 258 -18.09 4.46 10.35
C ASP A 258 -18.10 3.11 9.63
N GLY A 259 -19.14 2.86 8.83
CA GLY A 259 -19.22 1.68 7.97
C GLY A 259 -18.09 1.67 6.93
N LEU A 260 -17.74 2.82 6.34
CA LEU A 260 -16.58 2.94 5.46
C LEU A 260 -15.28 2.59 6.18
N GLY A 261 -15.09 3.09 7.40
CA GLY A 261 -13.92 2.77 8.22
C GLY A 261 -13.76 1.27 8.45
N LEU A 262 -14.85 0.56 8.76
CA LEU A 262 -14.86 -0.90 8.91
C LEU A 262 -14.53 -1.62 7.61
N LEU A 263 -15.10 -1.19 6.48
CA LEU A 263 -14.81 -1.75 5.16
C LEU A 263 -13.33 -1.58 4.78
N MET A 264 -12.72 -0.44 5.10
CA MET A 264 -11.30 -0.18 4.81
C MET A 264 -10.35 -0.93 5.77
N ALA A 265 -10.76 -1.18 7.01
CA ALA A 265 -9.95 -1.91 8.00
C ALA A 265 -9.98 -3.43 7.79
N ALA A 266 -11.10 -3.98 7.30
CA ALA A 266 -11.34 -5.42 7.17
C ALA A 266 -10.23 -6.17 6.41
N PRO A 267 -9.71 -5.69 5.26
CA PRO A 267 -8.63 -6.37 4.55
C PRO A 267 -7.34 -6.47 5.36
N GLY A 268 -7.06 -5.45 6.17
CA GLY A 268 -5.92 -5.45 7.07
C GLY A 268 -6.02 -6.54 8.15
N ALA A 269 -7.18 -6.63 8.80
CA ALA A 269 -7.46 -7.66 9.79
C ALA A 269 -7.36 -9.08 9.21
N GLY A 270 -7.95 -9.29 8.03
CA GLY A 270 -7.86 -10.56 7.32
C GLY A 270 -6.42 -10.92 6.91
N ALA A 271 -5.61 -9.93 6.53
CA ALA A 271 -4.20 -10.14 6.22
C ALA A 271 -3.41 -10.67 7.41
N VAL A 272 -3.64 -10.13 8.63
CA VAL A 272 -2.97 -10.60 9.85
C VAL A 272 -3.35 -12.05 10.17
N VAL A 273 -4.64 -12.37 10.15
CA VAL A 273 -5.13 -13.74 10.39
C VAL A 273 -4.54 -14.72 9.38
N SER A 274 -4.51 -14.33 8.10
CA SER A 274 -4.02 -15.20 7.02
C SER A 274 -2.52 -15.45 7.06
N LEU A 275 -1.71 -14.49 7.56
CA LEU A 275 -0.26 -14.72 7.75
C LEU A 275 0.01 -15.75 8.84
N ILE A 276 -0.82 -15.82 9.88
CA ILE A 276 -0.72 -16.85 10.92
C ILE A 276 -1.04 -18.23 10.32
N ILE A 277 -2.05 -18.30 9.46
CA ILE A 277 -2.48 -19.55 8.80
C ILE A 277 -1.49 -19.99 7.72
N LEU A 278 -0.78 -19.05 7.07
CA LEU A 278 0.11 -19.34 5.95
C LEU A 278 1.17 -20.40 6.29
N GLY A 279 1.74 -20.36 7.50
CA GLY A 279 2.71 -21.34 7.95
C GLY A 279 2.19 -22.79 7.87
N THR A 280 0.92 -23.01 8.21
CA THR A 280 0.30 -24.33 8.12
C THR A 280 -0.12 -24.71 6.70
N LEU A 281 -0.38 -23.73 5.84
CA LEU A 281 -0.73 -23.97 4.45
C LEU A 281 0.47 -24.36 3.60
N GLU A 282 1.66 -23.79 3.84
CA GLU A 282 2.90 -24.12 3.11
C GLU A 282 3.34 -25.58 3.30
N GLU A 283 3.00 -26.20 4.42
CA GLU A 283 3.27 -27.64 4.67
C GLU A 283 2.39 -28.57 3.81
N ARG A 284 1.20 -28.10 3.41
CA ARG A 284 0.19 -28.94 2.75
C ARG A 284 0.05 -28.68 1.25
N TRP A 285 0.41 -27.47 0.79
CA TRP A 285 0.18 -27.02 -0.57
C TRP A 285 1.50 -26.66 -1.24
N SER A 286 1.66 -27.00 -2.51
CA SER A 286 2.81 -26.53 -3.28
C SER A 286 2.71 -25.00 -3.51
N ARG A 287 3.86 -24.33 -3.54
CA ARG A 287 3.94 -22.88 -3.78
C ARG A 287 3.21 -22.46 -5.07
N LYS A 288 3.29 -23.29 -6.12
CA LYS A 288 2.58 -23.07 -7.39
C LYS A 288 1.06 -23.13 -7.21
N ALA A 289 0.54 -24.11 -6.48
CA ALA A 289 -0.88 -24.25 -6.20
C ALA A 289 -1.39 -23.08 -5.34
N LEU A 290 -0.64 -22.68 -4.32
CA LEU A 290 -0.99 -21.55 -3.47
C LEU A 290 -1.01 -20.24 -4.28
N LEU A 291 0.00 -20.01 -5.12
CA LEU A 291 0.06 -18.84 -6.00
C LEU A 291 -1.17 -18.77 -6.89
N TRP A 292 -1.48 -19.86 -7.58
CA TRP A 292 -2.62 -19.90 -8.51
C TRP A 292 -3.95 -19.71 -7.80
N PHE A 293 -4.16 -20.45 -6.69
CA PHE A 293 -5.40 -20.38 -5.91
C PHE A 293 -5.64 -18.95 -5.40
N THR A 294 -4.64 -18.32 -4.78
CA THR A 294 -4.79 -16.98 -4.20
C THR A 294 -4.90 -15.89 -5.27
N ALA A 295 -4.24 -16.05 -6.42
CA ALA A 295 -4.37 -15.14 -7.55
C ALA A 295 -5.78 -15.16 -8.15
N MET A 296 -6.44 -16.33 -8.18
CA MET A 296 -7.83 -16.47 -8.64
C MET A 296 -8.84 -16.05 -7.57
N ALA A 297 -8.63 -16.45 -6.31
CA ALA A 297 -9.52 -16.15 -5.21
C ALA A 297 -9.65 -14.64 -4.96
N THR A 298 -8.57 -13.88 -5.10
CA THR A 298 -8.56 -12.44 -4.83
C THR A 298 -9.59 -11.68 -5.68
N PRO A 299 -9.60 -11.71 -7.01
CA PRO A 299 -10.61 -11.00 -7.79
C PRO A 299 -12.02 -11.61 -7.65
N LEU A 300 -12.15 -12.93 -7.43
CA LEU A 300 -13.45 -13.57 -7.21
C LEU A 300 -14.11 -13.09 -5.91
N LEU A 301 -13.34 -12.93 -4.84
CA LEU A 301 -13.83 -12.36 -3.57
C LEU A 301 -14.29 -10.93 -3.72
N LEU A 302 -13.62 -10.14 -4.57
CA LEU A 302 -14.06 -8.77 -4.85
C LEU A 302 -15.38 -8.76 -5.64
N ILE A 303 -15.59 -9.72 -6.56
CA ILE A 303 -16.90 -9.90 -7.23
C ILE A 303 -17.99 -10.21 -6.20
N LEU A 304 -17.74 -11.15 -5.29
CA LEU A 304 -18.69 -11.50 -4.22
C LEU A 304 -19.00 -10.32 -3.33
N PHE A 305 -17.98 -9.50 -2.98
CA PHE A 305 -18.18 -8.25 -2.25
C PHE A 305 -19.10 -7.28 -3.00
N CYS A 306 -18.93 -7.12 -4.30
CA CYS A 306 -19.78 -6.24 -5.11
C CYS A 306 -21.24 -6.68 -5.16
N LEU A 307 -21.52 -7.98 -4.98
CA LEU A 307 -22.86 -8.54 -4.91
C LEU A 307 -23.48 -8.45 -3.51
N SER A 308 -22.66 -8.21 -2.48
CA SER A 308 -23.13 -8.06 -1.10
C SER A 308 -24.00 -6.82 -0.92
N ARG A 309 -25.01 -6.92 -0.07
CA ARG A 309 -25.94 -5.84 0.28
C ARG A 309 -25.99 -5.58 1.78
N THR A 310 -25.21 -6.28 2.56
CA THR A 310 -25.14 -6.12 4.02
C THR A 310 -23.73 -5.79 4.47
N LEU A 311 -23.60 -4.88 5.43
CA LEU A 311 -22.29 -4.42 5.93
C LEU A 311 -21.44 -5.58 6.44
N TRP A 312 -22.01 -6.44 7.28
CA TRP A 312 -21.25 -7.54 7.92
C TRP A 312 -20.72 -8.57 6.92
N LEU A 313 -21.53 -8.93 5.90
CA LEU A 313 -21.07 -9.81 4.83
C LEU A 313 -19.96 -9.14 4.00
N SER A 314 -20.12 -7.85 3.72
CA SER A 314 -19.11 -7.05 3.01
C SER A 314 -17.78 -6.99 3.77
N VAL A 315 -17.83 -6.76 5.08
CA VAL A 315 -16.65 -6.77 5.98
C VAL A 315 -15.97 -8.15 5.99
N LEU A 316 -16.77 -9.22 6.12
CA LEU A 316 -16.23 -10.59 6.07
C LEU A 316 -15.54 -10.90 4.74
N LEU A 317 -16.21 -10.61 3.62
CA LEU A 317 -15.65 -10.84 2.28
C LEU A 317 -14.38 -10.04 2.03
N LEU A 318 -14.34 -8.77 2.45
CA LEU A 318 -13.14 -7.94 2.36
C LEU A 318 -12.03 -8.43 3.30
N GLY A 319 -12.36 -8.98 4.46
CA GLY A 319 -11.39 -9.62 5.35
C GLY A 319 -10.73 -10.82 4.68
N VAL A 320 -11.52 -11.75 4.13
CA VAL A 320 -11.01 -12.92 3.40
C VAL A 320 -10.21 -12.48 2.16
N PHE A 321 -10.70 -11.47 1.42
CA PHE A 321 -9.99 -10.87 0.30
C PHE A 321 -8.60 -10.36 0.69
N GLY A 322 -8.50 -9.59 1.79
CA GLY A 322 -7.22 -9.08 2.28
C GLY A 322 -6.25 -10.20 2.66
N GLY A 323 -6.79 -11.28 3.23
CA GLY A 323 -6.04 -12.50 3.52
C GLY A 323 -5.48 -13.17 2.26
N MET A 324 -6.30 -13.39 1.25
CA MET A 324 -5.86 -13.97 -0.03
C MET A 324 -4.82 -13.08 -0.72
N GLN A 325 -5.03 -11.77 -0.70
CA GLN A 325 -4.10 -10.81 -1.30
C GLN A 325 -2.71 -10.84 -0.64
N ILE A 326 -2.63 -10.93 0.70
CA ILE A 326 -1.33 -10.96 1.38
C ILE A 326 -0.61 -12.29 1.17
N ILE A 327 -1.34 -13.43 1.18
CA ILE A 327 -0.78 -14.74 0.87
C ILE A 327 -0.22 -14.73 -0.56
N PHE A 328 -1.00 -14.26 -1.54
CA PHE A 328 -0.53 -14.11 -2.92
C PHE A 328 0.79 -13.34 -3.01
N ARG A 329 0.88 -12.17 -2.38
CA ARG A 329 2.09 -11.33 -2.40
C ARG A 329 3.27 -11.99 -1.72
N THR A 330 3.05 -12.67 -0.60
CA THR A 330 4.09 -13.38 0.15
C THR A 330 4.63 -14.55 -0.65
N VAL A 331 3.75 -15.39 -1.20
CA VAL A 331 4.14 -16.54 -2.03
C VAL A 331 4.84 -16.10 -3.31
N SER A 332 4.34 -15.04 -4.00
CA SER A 332 5.01 -14.47 -5.19
C SER A 332 6.42 -14.02 -4.87
N ARG A 333 6.62 -13.29 -3.76
CA ARG A 333 7.94 -12.86 -3.31
C ARG A 333 8.85 -14.03 -2.99
N LEU A 334 8.34 -15.05 -2.30
CA LEU A 334 9.10 -16.26 -1.95
C LEU A 334 9.54 -17.03 -3.19
N ILE A 335 8.66 -17.20 -4.18
CA ILE A 335 9.01 -17.85 -5.47
C ILE A 335 10.15 -17.09 -6.13
N ILE A 336 10.06 -15.75 -6.24
CA ILE A 336 11.10 -14.93 -6.85
C ILE A 336 12.42 -15.08 -6.08
N GLN A 337 12.39 -15.08 -4.74
CA GLN A 337 13.60 -15.19 -3.92
C GLN A 337 14.28 -16.55 -4.02
N VAL A 338 13.52 -17.63 -4.19
CA VAL A 338 14.04 -19.00 -4.25
C VAL A 338 14.51 -19.38 -5.66
N GLU A 339 13.76 -18.97 -6.68
CA GLU A 339 14.03 -19.37 -8.08
C GLU A 339 15.03 -18.45 -8.79
N THR A 340 15.35 -17.26 -8.23
CA THR A 340 16.24 -16.30 -8.87
C THR A 340 17.68 -16.43 -8.32
N PRO A 341 18.71 -16.51 -9.20
CA PRO A 341 20.11 -16.45 -8.78
C PRO A 341 20.41 -15.18 -7.96
N ARG A 342 21.29 -15.31 -6.96
CA ARG A 342 21.61 -14.20 -6.04
C ARG A 342 22.04 -12.91 -6.73
N GLU A 343 22.75 -13.02 -7.85
CA GLU A 343 23.28 -11.90 -8.64
C GLU A 343 22.17 -11.10 -9.34
N LEU A 344 21.05 -11.75 -9.69
CA LEU A 344 19.93 -11.14 -10.40
C LEU A 344 18.75 -10.80 -9.48
N LEU A 345 18.79 -11.26 -8.22
CA LEU A 345 17.66 -11.13 -7.28
C LEU A 345 17.21 -9.68 -7.10
N GLY A 346 18.15 -8.76 -6.93
CA GLY A 346 17.83 -7.33 -6.78
C GLY A 346 17.13 -6.76 -8.01
N ARG A 347 17.58 -7.16 -9.21
CA ARG A 347 17.03 -6.70 -10.49
C ARG A 347 15.62 -7.24 -10.74
N VAL A 348 15.38 -8.51 -10.47
CA VAL A 348 14.04 -9.14 -10.59
C VAL A 348 13.08 -8.58 -9.54
N MET A 349 13.55 -8.39 -8.30
CA MET A 349 12.74 -7.80 -7.22
C MET A 349 12.34 -6.36 -7.52
N SER A 350 13.20 -5.55 -8.15
CA SER A 350 12.85 -4.19 -8.53
C SER A 350 11.70 -4.17 -9.53
N VAL A 351 11.70 -5.06 -10.54
CA VAL A 351 10.61 -5.23 -11.48
C VAL A 351 9.32 -5.67 -10.74
N PHE A 352 9.41 -6.66 -9.84
CA PHE A 352 8.24 -7.09 -9.07
C PHE A 352 7.62 -5.96 -8.25
N LEU A 353 8.44 -5.12 -7.60
CA LEU A 353 7.96 -4.02 -6.75
C LEU A 353 7.32 -2.85 -7.54
N MET A 354 7.52 -2.78 -8.84
CA MET A 354 6.82 -1.82 -9.71
C MET A 354 5.31 -2.03 -9.74
N ASP A 355 4.79 -3.18 -9.24
CA ASP A 355 3.36 -3.43 -9.09
C ASP A 355 2.63 -2.32 -8.31
N GLN A 356 3.31 -1.73 -7.33
CA GLN A 356 2.76 -0.62 -6.55
C GLN A 356 2.54 0.64 -7.39
N GLY A 357 3.42 0.88 -8.36
CA GLY A 357 3.26 1.97 -9.33
C GLY A 357 2.12 1.71 -10.32
N MET A 358 1.86 0.45 -10.69
CA MET A 358 0.75 0.09 -11.58
C MET A 358 -0.62 0.43 -11.00
N ARG A 359 -0.74 0.58 -9.67
CA ARG A 359 -1.97 1.04 -9.02
C ARG A 359 -2.40 2.43 -9.46
N SER A 360 -1.48 3.30 -9.89
CA SER A 360 -1.84 4.62 -10.43
C SER A 360 -2.69 4.48 -11.70
N LEU A 361 -2.24 3.66 -12.64
CA LEU A 361 -2.99 3.33 -13.84
C LEU A 361 -4.30 2.62 -13.50
N GLY A 362 -4.26 1.69 -12.53
CA GLY A 362 -5.43 0.98 -12.03
C GLY A 362 -6.53 1.91 -11.50
N SER A 363 -6.16 3.02 -10.86
CA SER A 363 -7.14 4.01 -10.37
C SER A 363 -7.92 4.67 -11.51
N LEU A 364 -7.25 5.03 -12.60
CA LEU A 364 -7.92 5.59 -13.77
C LEU A 364 -8.79 4.56 -14.48
N VAL A 365 -8.26 3.35 -14.70
CA VAL A 365 -9.00 2.26 -15.34
C VAL A 365 -10.26 1.94 -14.54
N MET A 366 -10.12 1.68 -13.25
CA MET A 366 -11.24 1.37 -12.36
C MET A 366 -12.22 2.54 -12.26
N GLY A 367 -11.71 3.78 -12.16
CA GLY A 367 -12.52 5.00 -12.16
C GLY A 367 -13.37 5.14 -13.42
N ALA A 368 -12.80 4.87 -14.60
CA ALA A 368 -13.52 4.88 -15.87
C ALA A 368 -14.63 3.81 -15.91
N PHE A 369 -14.33 2.57 -15.48
CA PHE A 369 -15.33 1.50 -15.42
C PHE A 369 -16.46 1.82 -14.43
N VAL A 370 -16.12 2.31 -13.24
CA VAL A 370 -17.11 2.65 -12.21
C VAL A 370 -17.96 3.84 -12.65
N ALA A 371 -17.37 4.85 -13.29
CA ALA A 371 -18.12 5.99 -13.81
C ALA A 371 -19.08 5.61 -14.96
N SER A 372 -18.64 4.69 -15.84
CA SER A 372 -19.44 4.29 -17.01
C SER A 372 -20.54 3.28 -16.69
N PHE A 373 -20.29 2.33 -15.77
CA PHE A 373 -21.18 1.20 -15.49
C PHE A 373 -21.79 1.21 -14.08
N GLY A 374 -21.43 2.21 -13.24
CA GLY A 374 -21.76 2.25 -11.83
C GLY A 374 -20.83 1.42 -10.96
N ALA A 375 -20.83 1.69 -9.63
CA ALA A 375 -19.84 1.11 -8.71
C ALA A 375 -19.84 -0.43 -8.70
N GLY A 376 -21.00 -1.05 -8.53
CA GLY A 376 -21.09 -2.52 -8.46
C GLY A 376 -20.65 -3.19 -9.76
N ARG A 377 -21.23 -2.78 -10.89
CA ARG A 377 -20.93 -3.38 -12.21
C ARG A 377 -19.50 -3.05 -12.66
N GLY A 378 -19.02 -1.82 -12.43
CA GLY A 378 -17.67 -1.41 -12.81
C GLY A 378 -16.59 -2.25 -12.11
N LEU A 379 -16.71 -2.46 -10.79
CA LEU A 379 -15.79 -3.32 -10.06
C LEU A 379 -15.92 -4.80 -10.44
N VAL A 380 -17.11 -5.29 -10.72
CA VAL A 380 -17.30 -6.67 -11.23
C VAL A 380 -16.58 -6.85 -12.56
N LEU A 381 -16.74 -5.91 -13.51
CA LEU A 381 -16.09 -5.98 -14.82
C LEU A 381 -14.57 -5.95 -14.73
N THR A 382 -13.99 -5.05 -13.92
CA THR A 382 -12.54 -5.00 -13.70
C THR A 382 -12.03 -6.28 -13.02
N SER A 383 -12.79 -6.84 -12.07
CA SER A 383 -12.45 -8.12 -11.42
C SER A 383 -12.53 -9.29 -12.38
N LEU A 384 -13.53 -9.35 -13.27
CA LEU A 384 -13.64 -10.37 -14.33
C LEU A 384 -12.47 -10.29 -15.31
N LEU A 385 -12.06 -9.06 -15.72
CA LEU A 385 -10.85 -8.87 -16.52
C LEU A 385 -9.61 -9.38 -15.78
N SER A 386 -9.52 -9.15 -14.47
CA SER A 386 -8.41 -9.69 -13.67
C SER A 386 -8.42 -11.22 -13.66
N VAL A 387 -9.58 -11.88 -13.45
CA VAL A 387 -9.71 -13.35 -13.49
C VAL A 387 -9.26 -13.88 -14.84
N THR A 388 -9.80 -13.34 -15.94
CA THR A 388 -9.50 -13.81 -17.31
C THR A 388 -8.03 -13.64 -17.68
N LEU A 389 -7.45 -12.47 -17.43
CA LEU A 389 -6.05 -12.20 -17.73
C LEU A 389 -5.11 -13.05 -16.86
N THR A 390 -5.41 -13.22 -15.58
CA THR A 390 -4.62 -14.08 -14.69
C THR A 390 -4.73 -15.55 -15.12
N ALA A 391 -5.92 -16.05 -15.45
CA ALA A 391 -6.11 -17.41 -15.96
C ALA A 391 -5.34 -17.65 -17.27
N LEU A 392 -5.37 -16.68 -18.20
CA LEU A 392 -4.62 -16.75 -19.46
C LEU A 392 -3.10 -16.78 -19.25
N THR A 393 -2.58 -15.98 -18.32
CA THR A 393 -1.15 -15.98 -18.00
C THR A 393 -0.71 -17.32 -17.44
N PHE A 394 -1.47 -17.90 -16.53
CA PHE A 394 -1.16 -19.21 -15.97
C PHE A 394 -1.30 -20.34 -17.01
N TRP A 395 -2.35 -20.34 -17.82
CA TRP A 395 -2.55 -21.33 -18.85
C TRP A 395 -1.43 -21.35 -19.88
N ARG A 396 -1.00 -20.17 -20.38
CA ARG A 396 0.09 -20.06 -21.36
C ARG A 396 1.46 -20.40 -20.78
N LEU A 397 1.76 -19.95 -19.58
CA LEU A 397 3.13 -20.05 -19.04
C LEU A 397 3.37 -21.35 -18.26
N LEU A 398 2.35 -21.90 -17.59
CA LEU A 398 2.49 -23.15 -16.82
C LEU A 398 1.99 -24.37 -17.58
N GLY A 399 1.07 -24.24 -18.53
CA GLY A 399 0.67 -25.32 -19.41
C GLY A 399 1.80 -25.84 -20.34
N THR A 400 2.78 -24.98 -20.63
CA THR A 400 3.99 -25.35 -21.38
C THR A 400 5.02 -26.11 -20.54
N VAL A 401 4.96 -26.03 -19.23
CA VAL A 401 5.91 -26.69 -18.30
C VAL A 401 5.47 -28.11 -17.95
N THR A 402 4.18 -28.45 -18.07
CA THR A 402 3.67 -29.83 -17.87
C THR A 402 3.88 -30.75 -19.05
N ASN A 403 4.29 -30.21 -20.19
CA ASN A 403 4.60 -31.00 -21.42
C ASN A 403 6.11 -31.16 -21.66
N LYS A 404 6.96 -30.85 -20.72
CA LYS A 404 8.40 -31.21 -20.68
C LYS A 404 8.69 -31.93 -19.35
#